data_71eeff9c1fc2c4844dcfe517f4db2956
#
_entry.id   71eeff9c1fc2c4844dcfe517f4db2956
#
_cell.length_a   1.000
_cell.length_b   1.000
_cell.length_c   1.000
_cell.angle_alpha   90.00
_cell.angle_beta   90.00
_cell.angle_gamma   90.00
#
_symmetry.space_group_name_H-M   'P 1'
#
loop_
_entity.id
_entity.type
_entity.pdbx_description
1 polymer ?
#
loop_
_entity_poly.entity_id
_entity_poly.type
_entity_poly.pdbx_seq_one_letter_code
_entity_poly.pdbx_strand_id
1 'polypeptide(L)'
;PYWNDTYSAFCHVLTQMDAETADSVLLDEMVYLIARANEAEGFIQETTYHPQWFECLCRRAAASNESEAKWQFAAYLPECPCSQEVKDMILDFAKDPNEYVSRRALLAMPALRPDCVEQFAPLFWERNCYSLELQEYQRIAVLVSLDAIHSGLLPQYLEQAKQDGRRYLLEHAERIEGGLAVNKKLSRSQFNQMETAEKQTLMERLAARYDMAFLGLHTFDRWGQSCTTGVFEKDGREFVFVPGDTVTLGWDHFAVGLNPDSRWELDYLFQEWEMEPRDPEEMIRESMASVRQASIGPMLMGRELEELCWELVALDDPRLRPEWLEEFRQFALTGRDSLTLVGHARFERDGDGWQAALYHRMDYSDFLSQLEQQGLSLPTADEWAYLCGGGCRTLFPWGDGLDYSMRLHHFEDMEEAGDRPYDMEEPNFFGLSIAYDPYMREIVKAEQFTTCGGDGGCNICGGLGIFLGFLPCSPHCKPEVQEDKELNGDYDFYRPIIRVEMDG
;
A
#
# COMPACT_ATOMS: atom_id res chain seq x y z
N PRO A 1 -21.37 -8.70 23.29
CA PRO A 1 -21.41 -7.74 24.41
C PRO A 1 -20.25 -7.96 25.40
N TYR A 2 -19.97 -9.22 25.76
CA TYR A 2 -18.93 -9.52 26.79
C TYR A 2 -17.47 -9.27 26.34
N TRP A 3 -17.15 -9.40 25.05
CA TRP A 3 -15.80 -9.18 24.55
C TRP A 3 -15.35 -7.71 24.67
N ASN A 4 -16.24 -6.75 24.44
CA ASN A 4 -15.90 -5.32 24.56
C ASN A 4 -15.61 -4.95 26.02
N ASP A 5 -16.39 -5.49 26.97
CA ASP A 5 -16.15 -5.26 28.42
C ASP A 5 -14.82 -5.91 28.86
N THR A 6 -14.50 -7.10 28.33
CA THR A 6 -13.24 -7.81 28.60
C THR A 6 -12.06 -7.04 28.04
N TYR A 7 -12.17 -6.55 26.80
CA TYR A 7 -11.13 -5.73 26.17
C TYR A 7 -10.89 -4.44 26.94
N SER A 8 -11.96 -3.72 27.32
CA SER A 8 -11.85 -2.51 28.14
C SER A 8 -11.18 -2.78 29.50
N ALA A 9 -11.49 -3.91 30.15
CA ALA A 9 -10.85 -4.32 31.39
C ALA A 9 -9.36 -4.64 31.19
N PHE A 10 -9.01 -5.30 30.08
CA PHE A 10 -7.63 -5.60 29.71
C PHE A 10 -6.81 -4.32 29.50
N CYS A 11 -7.32 -3.37 28.71
CA CYS A 11 -6.68 -2.06 28.50
C CYS A 11 -6.53 -1.28 29.81
N HIS A 12 -7.55 -1.37 30.70
CA HIS A 12 -7.45 -0.74 32.02
C HIS A 12 -6.32 -1.33 32.87
N VAL A 13 -6.11 -2.64 32.84
CA VAL A 13 -4.97 -3.29 33.51
C VAL A 13 -3.65 -2.78 32.95
N LEU A 14 -3.49 -2.75 31.63
CA LEU A 14 -2.27 -2.27 30.96
C LEU A 14 -1.91 -0.82 31.34
N THR A 15 -2.93 0.03 31.53
CA THR A 15 -2.73 1.47 31.79
C THR A 15 -2.64 1.84 33.28
N GLN A 16 -3.30 1.08 34.16
CA GLN A 16 -3.44 1.44 35.57
C GLN A 16 -2.58 0.60 36.54
N MET A 17 -2.01 -0.51 36.04
CA MET A 17 -1.20 -1.39 36.86
C MET A 17 0.23 -1.45 36.34
N ASP A 18 1.17 -1.70 37.26
CA ASP A 18 2.58 -1.92 36.92
C ASP A 18 2.81 -3.40 36.64
N ALA A 19 3.37 -3.68 35.47
CA ALA A 19 3.67 -5.05 35.03
C ALA A 19 4.60 -5.81 35.99
N GLU A 20 5.54 -5.11 36.64
CA GLU A 20 6.50 -5.74 37.59
C GLU A 20 5.83 -6.19 38.90
N THR A 21 4.67 -5.62 39.22
CA THR A 21 3.91 -5.95 40.42
C THR A 21 2.78 -6.93 40.16
N ALA A 22 2.54 -7.30 38.93
CA ALA A 22 1.49 -8.23 38.54
C ALA A 22 1.78 -9.63 39.10
N ASP A 23 0.77 -10.24 39.72
CA ASP A 23 0.90 -11.60 40.20
C ASP A 23 0.77 -12.63 39.07
N SER A 24 1.16 -13.87 39.36
CA SER A 24 1.15 -14.94 38.37
C SER A 24 -0.24 -15.29 37.87
N VAL A 25 -1.30 -15.07 38.65
CA VAL A 25 -2.67 -15.39 38.26
C VAL A 25 -3.15 -14.39 37.22
N LEU A 26 -2.92 -13.08 37.45
CA LEU A 26 -3.24 -12.04 36.48
C LEU A 26 -2.50 -12.25 35.15
N LEU A 27 -1.19 -12.54 35.21
CA LEU A 27 -0.41 -12.82 34.00
C LEU A 27 -0.94 -14.02 33.23
N ASP A 28 -1.35 -15.10 33.93
CA ASP A 28 -1.95 -16.27 33.28
C ASP A 28 -3.29 -15.95 32.61
N GLU A 29 -4.14 -15.18 33.28
CA GLU A 29 -5.43 -14.73 32.72
C GLU A 29 -5.23 -13.84 31.50
N MET A 30 -4.27 -12.91 31.52
CA MET A 30 -3.98 -12.03 30.37
C MET A 30 -3.43 -12.84 29.20
N VAL A 31 -2.51 -13.79 29.44
CA VAL A 31 -2.02 -14.71 28.39
C VAL A 31 -3.16 -15.57 27.83
N TYR A 32 -4.07 -16.04 28.69
CA TYR A 32 -5.25 -16.77 28.26
C TYR A 32 -6.17 -15.94 27.37
N LEU A 33 -6.42 -14.66 27.71
CA LEU A 33 -7.23 -13.75 26.90
C LEU A 33 -6.61 -13.52 25.51
N ILE A 34 -5.30 -13.26 25.46
CA ILE A 34 -4.56 -13.14 24.21
C ILE A 34 -4.73 -14.41 23.36
N ALA A 35 -4.59 -15.59 23.99
CA ALA A 35 -4.75 -16.88 23.31
C ALA A 35 -6.16 -17.10 22.73
N ARG A 36 -7.20 -16.55 23.35
CA ARG A 36 -8.61 -16.73 22.90
C ARG A 36 -9.07 -15.68 21.89
N ALA A 37 -8.32 -14.61 21.72
CA ALA A 37 -8.59 -13.54 20.75
C ALA A 37 -7.68 -13.62 19.52
N ASN A 38 -7.32 -14.83 19.11
CA ASN A 38 -6.38 -15.13 18.04
C ASN A 38 -6.88 -14.80 16.63
N GLU A 39 -8.18 -14.56 16.43
CA GLU A 39 -8.72 -14.16 15.12
C GLU A 39 -8.61 -12.64 14.89
N ALA A 40 -8.89 -11.84 15.93
CA ALA A 40 -8.86 -10.39 15.83
C ALA A 40 -7.53 -9.76 16.28
N GLU A 41 -6.71 -10.51 17.01
CA GLU A 41 -5.37 -10.12 17.53
C GLU A 41 -5.35 -8.80 18.33
N GLY A 42 -6.51 -8.22 18.69
CA GLY A 42 -6.61 -6.90 19.33
C GLY A 42 -5.92 -6.79 20.68
N PHE A 43 -5.92 -7.87 21.50
CA PHE A 43 -5.26 -7.87 22.81
C PHE A 43 -3.73 -7.83 22.69
N ILE A 44 -3.15 -8.58 21.75
CA ILE A 44 -1.71 -8.54 21.52
C ILE A 44 -1.28 -7.21 20.90
N GLN A 45 -2.04 -6.66 19.96
CA GLN A 45 -1.78 -5.35 19.37
C GLN A 45 -1.75 -4.26 20.45
N GLU A 46 -2.77 -4.20 21.30
CA GLU A 46 -2.79 -3.25 22.43
C GLU A 46 -1.58 -3.42 23.34
N THR A 47 -1.17 -4.67 23.60
CA THR A 47 -0.01 -4.95 24.46
C THR A 47 1.29 -4.37 23.89
N THR A 48 1.44 -4.23 22.56
CA THR A 48 2.66 -3.68 21.95
C THR A 48 2.91 -2.22 22.31
N TYR A 49 1.86 -1.46 22.63
CA TYR A 49 1.97 -0.07 23.11
C TYR A 49 2.42 0.04 24.57
N HIS A 50 2.53 -1.09 25.29
CA HIS A 50 2.93 -1.20 26.69
C HIS A 50 4.15 -2.11 26.85
N PRO A 51 5.38 -1.68 26.51
CA PRO A 51 6.56 -2.56 26.42
C PRO A 51 6.86 -3.39 27.66
N GLN A 52 6.67 -2.85 28.86
CA GLN A 52 6.89 -3.57 30.11
C GLN A 52 5.89 -4.74 30.26
N TRP A 53 4.61 -4.51 29.94
CA TRP A 53 3.60 -5.54 29.92
C TRP A 53 3.89 -6.59 28.85
N PHE A 54 4.28 -6.15 27.64
CA PHE A 54 4.65 -7.05 26.56
C PHE A 54 5.79 -7.98 26.98
N GLU A 55 6.83 -7.47 27.63
CA GLU A 55 7.95 -8.26 28.12
C GLU A 55 7.52 -9.30 29.15
N CYS A 56 6.75 -8.89 30.17
CA CYS A 56 6.25 -9.79 31.22
C CYS A 56 5.37 -10.90 30.63
N LEU A 57 4.41 -10.53 29.78
CA LEU A 57 3.47 -11.47 29.17
C LEU A 57 4.14 -12.37 28.14
N CYS A 58 5.11 -11.86 27.35
CA CYS A 58 5.91 -12.68 26.43
C CYS A 58 6.68 -13.78 27.18
N ARG A 59 7.38 -13.43 28.27
CA ARG A 59 8.07 -14.43 29.11
C ARG A 59 7.09 -15.45 29.71
N ARG A 60 5.91 -14.97 30.14
CA ARG A 60 4.86 -15.83 30.70
C ARG A 60 4.28 -16.77 29.65
N ALA A 61 3.97 -16.26 28.45
CA ALA A 61 3.47 -17.05 27.34
C ALA A 61 4.49 -18.11 26.91
N ALA A 62 5.77 -17.77 26.79
CA ALA A 62 6.83 -18.71 26.43
C ALA A 62 6.92 -19.88 27.41
N ALA A 63 6.69 -19.65 28.71
CA ALA A 63 6.69 -20.67 29.77
C ALA A 63 5.36 -21.43 29.88
N SER A 64 4.30 -21.02 29.19
CA SER A 64 2.96 -21.62 29.24
C SER A 64 2.79 -22.74 28.20
N ASN A 65 1.61 -23.38 28.21
CA ASN A 65 1.18 -24.33 27.18
C ASN A 65 0.24 -23.67 26.15
N GLU A 66 0.03 -22.34 26.19
CA GLU A 66 -0.88 -21.63 25.30
C GLU A 66 -0.19 -21.30 23.97
N SER A 67 -0.23 -22.25 23.04
CA SER A 67 0.37 -22.07 21.71
C SER A 67 -0.22 -20.90 20.95
N GLU A 68 -1.52 -20.62 21.14
CA GLU A 68 -2.24 -19.51 20.51
C GLU A 68 -1.74 -18.13 21.00
N ALA A 69 -1.26 -18.01 22.23
CA ALA A 69 -0.59 -16.80 22.70
C ALA A 69 0.86 -16.74 22.19
N LYS A 70 1.58 -17.86 22.25
CA LYS A 70 3.01 -17.92 21.85
C LYS A 70 3.23 -17.42 20.42
N TRP A 71 2.41 -17.87 19.47
CA TRP A 71 2.60 -17.46 18.09
C TRP A 71 2.31 -15.96 17.88
N GLN A 72 1.35 -15.41 18.63
CA GLN A 72 1.06 -13.99 18.59
C GLN A 72 2.26 -13.18 19.11
N PHE A 73 2.81 -13.54 20.27
CA PHE A 73 4.04 -12.89 20.76
C PHE A 73 5.19 -13.02 19.77
N ALA A 74 5.41 -14.21 19.17
CA ALA A 74 6.45 -14.39 18.16
C ALA A 74 6.26 -13.48 16.94
N ALA A 75 5.03 -13.29 16.50
CA ALA A 75 4.70 -12.44 15.35
C ALA A 75 4.86 -10.94 15.64
N TYR A 76 4.50 -10.49 16.86
CA TYR A 76 4.49 -9.08 17.24
C TYR A 76 5.79 -8.59 17.93
N LEU A 77 6.74 -9.48 18.21
CA LEU A 77 8.06 -9.10 18.73
C LEU A 77 8.79 -8.04 17.90
N PRO A 78 8.74 -8.03 16.56
CA PRO A 78 9.37 -6.98 15.76
C PRO A 78 8.76 -5.60 15.98
N GLU A 79 7.48 -5.52 16.32
CA GLU A 79 6.72 -4.28 16.42
C GLU A 79 6.86 -3.61 17.79
N CYS A 80 7.23 -4.40 18.82
CA CYS A 80 7.33 -3.89 20.18
C CYS A 80 8.73 -3.31 20.47
N PRO A 81 8.84 -2.10 21.06
CA PRO A 81 10.10 -1.50 21.49
C PRO A 81 10.62 -2.12 22.81
N CYS A 82 10.60 -3.45 22.90
CA CYS A 82 11.04 -4.20 24.07
C CYS A 82 12.56 -4.42 24.09
N SER A 83 13.08 -4.93 25.24
CA SER A 83 14.49 -5.19 25.43
C SER A 83 15.05 -6.26 24.46
N GLN A 84 16.36 -6.19 24.16
CA GLN A 84 17.02 -7.16 23.28
C GLN A 84 16.90 -8.58 23.82
N GLU A 85 16.90 -8.76 25.13
CA GLU A 85 16.74 -10.07 25.78
C GLU A 85 15.38 -10.71 25.39
N VAL A 86 14.30 -9.93 25.38
CA VAL A 86 12.98 -10.39 24.97
C VAL A 86 12.91 -10.60 23.47
N LYS A 87 13.52 -9.74 22.65
CA LYS A 87 13.64 -9.96 21.20
C LYS A 87 14.39 -11.27 20.87
N ASP A 88 15.40 -11.61 21.63
CA ASP A 88 16.15 -12.87 21.43
C ASP A 88 15.33 -14.13 21.76
N MET A 89 14.20 -14.01 22.46
CA MET A 89 13.27 -15.12 22.68
C MET A 89 12.66 -15.67 21.37
N ILE A 90 12.77 -14.92 20.27
CA ILE A 90 12.41 -15.42 18.94
C ILE A 90 13.10 -16.73 18.59
N LEU A 91 14.33 -16.94 19.08
CA LEU A 91 15.10 -18.16 18.87
C LEU A 91 14.51 -19.37 19.64
N ASP A 92 13.87 -19.13 20.78
CA ASP A 92 13.19 -20.16 21.55
C ASP A 92 11.83 -20.49 20.94
N PHE A 93 11.06 -19.49 20.52
CA PHE A 93 9.83 -19.70 19.76
C PHE A 93 10.08 -20.47 18.45
N ALA A 94 11.18 -20.22 17.76
CA ALA A 94 11.56 -20.98 16.55
C ALA A 94 11.82 -22.47 16.82
N LYS A 95 12.11 -22.85 18.06
CA LYS A 95 12.31 -24.24 18.49
C LYS A 95 11.04 -24.89 19.10
N ASP A 96 9.95 -24.12 19.23
CA ASP A 96 8.71 -24.65 19.80
C ASP A 96 8.21 -25.86 18.99
N PRO A 97 7.73 -26.92 19.66
CA PRO A 97 7.22 -28.11 18.98
C PRO A 97 5.91 -27.85 18.19
N ASN A 98 5.19 -26.78 18.51
CA ASN A 98 4.02 -26.38 17.73
C ASN A 98 4.49 -25.77 16.40
N GLU A 99 3.97 -26.30 15.29
CA GLU A 99 4.33 -25.87 13.93
C GLU A 99 4.08 -24.39 13.74
N TYR A 100 2.89 -23.92 14.09
CA TYR A 100 2.48 -22.54 13.84
C TYR A 100 3.32 -21.54 14.62
N VAL A 101 3.62 -21.82 15.91
CA VAL A 101 4.52 -20.99 16.74
C VAL A 101 5.90 -20.88 16.09
N SER A 102 6.50 -22.03 15.77
CA SER A 102 7.86 -22.04 15.21
C SER A 102 7.93 -21.37 13.83
N ARG A 103 6.92 -21.56 12.99
CA ARG A 103 6.83 -20.93 11.67
C ARG A 103 6.67 -19.41 11.75
N ARG A 104 5.78 -18.91 12.64
CA ARG A 104 5.61 -17.46 12.88
C ARG A 104 6.90 -16.83 13.41
N ALA A 105 7.64 -17.55 14.26
CA ALA A 105 8.94 -17.11 14.73
C ALA A 105 9.99 -17.03 13.61
N LEU A 106 10.03 -18.01 12.70
CA LEU A 106 10.93 -17.93 11.53
C LEU A 106 10.62 -16.74 10.64
N LEU A 107 9.34 -16.45 10.39
CA LEU A 107 8.93 -15.30 9.58
C LEU A 107 9.27 -13.94 10.23
N ALA A 108 9.27 -13.85 11.55
CA ALA A 108 9.64 -12.64 12.30
C ALA A 108 11.18 -12.50 12.49
N MET A 109 11.93 -13.58 12.32
CA MET A 109 13.37 -13.62 12.57
C MET A 109 14.20 -12.66 11.71
N PRO A 110 13.89 -12.42 10.42
CA PRO A 110 14.63 -11.45 9.60
C PRO A 110 14.72 -10.05 10.20
N ALA A 111 13.67 -9.58 10.87
CA ALA A 111 13.62 -8.26 11.49
C ALA A 111 14.38 -8.19 12.82
N LEU A 112 14.53 -9.31 13.53
CA LEU A 112 15.10 -9.35 14.89
C LEU A 112 16.51 -9.91 14.94
N ARG A 113 16.73 -11.01 14.24
CA ARG A 113 17.96 -11.80 14.23
C ARG A 113 18.27 -12.30 12.81
N PRO A 114 18.52 -11.38 11.84
CA PRO A 114 18.85 -11.77 10.47
C PRO A 114 20.09 -12.70 10.40
N ASP A 115 21.01 -12.54 11.34
CA ASP A 115 22.21 -13.38 11.51
C ASP A 115 21.91 -14.88 11.79
N CYS A 116 20.71 -15.20 12.26
CA CYS A 116 20.31 -16.54 12.61
C CYS A 116 19.47 -17.25 11.52
N VAL A 117 18.89 -16.52 10.58
CA VAL A 117 17.96 -17.09 9.58
C VAL A 117 18.59 -18.23 8.79
N GLU A 118 19.82 -18.07 8.30
CA GLU A 118 20.52 -19.11 7.54
C GLU A 118 20.81 -20.37 8.36
N GLN A 119 20.92 -20.26 9.68
CA GLN A 119 21.13 -21.41 10.57
C GLN A 119 19.82 -22.19 10.78
N PHE A 120 18.68 -21.51 10.80
CA PHE A 120 17.37 -22.13 10.99
C PHE A 120 16.79 -22.68 9.67
N ALA A 121 17.13 -22.12 8.53
CA ALA A 121 16.59 -22.51 7.23
C ALA A 121 16.68 -24.03 6.96
N PRO A 122 17.84 -24.70 7.09
CA PRO A 122 17.92 -26.14 6.87
C PRO A 122 17.10 -26.94 7.89
N LEU A 123 17.03 -26.49 9.14
CA LEU A 123 16.25 -27.16 10.18
C LEU A 123 14.76 -27.18 9.86
N PHE A 124 14.24 -26.09 9.33
CA PHE A 124 12.83 -25.99 8.92
C PHE A 124 12.56 -26.70 7.60
N TRP A 125 13.48 -26.62 6.65
CA TRP A 125 13.34 -27.26 5.34
C TRP A 125 13.29 -28.79 5.43
N GLU A 126 14.11 -29.38 6.29
CA GLU A 126 14.25 -30.85 6.48
C GLU A 126 13.26 -31.41 7.49
N ARG A 127 12.49 -30.56 8.18
CA ARG A 127 11.54 -30.96 9.20
C ARG A 127 10.43 -31.83 8.61
N ASN A 128 10.31 -33.07 9.03
CA ASN A 128 9.36 -34.06 8.50
C ASN A 128 8.40 -34.63 9.55
N CYS A 129 8.34 -34.02 10.74
CA CYS A 129 7.47 -34.46 11.84
C CYS A 129 6.04 -33.99 11.76
N TYR A 130 5.70 -33.18 10.74
CA TYR A 130 4.36 -32.59 10.51
C TYR A 130 3.70 -33.23 9.28
N SER A 131 2.41 -32.91 9.06
CA SER A 131 1.69 -33.26 7.83
C SER A 131 2.37 -32.65 6.59
N LEU A 132 2.11 -33.21 5.41
CA LEU A 132 2.69 -32.71 4.17
C LEU A 132 2.32 -31.24 3.90
N GLU A 133 1.12 -30.85 4.25
CA GLU A 133 0.64 -29.46 4.14
C GLU A 133 1.43 -28.52 5.08
N LEU A 134 1.60 -28.89 6.33
CA LEU A 134 2.37 -28.08 7.29
C LEU A 134 3.86 -28.02 6.93
N GLN A 135 4.42 -29.07 6.36
CA GLN A 135 5.78 -29.05 5.80
C GLN A 135 5.90 -28.07 4.63
N GLU A 136 4.87 -27.95 3.80
CA GLU A 136 4.84 -26.99 2.70
C GLU A 136 4.89 -25.56 3.24
N TYR A 137 4.05 -25.20 4.23
CA TYR A 137 4.09 -23.89 4.89
C TYR A 137 5.44 -23.59 5.57
N GLN A 138 6.08 -24.58 6.16
CA GLN A 138 7.44 -24.44 6.73
C GLN A 138 8.46 -24.06 5.67
N ARG A 139 8.42 -24.72 4.50
CA ARG A 139 9.33 -24.45 3.38
C ARG A 139 9.06 -23.09 2.74
N ILE A 140 7.80 -22.69 2.65
CA ILE A 140 7.43 -21.33 2.22
C ILE A 140 8.03 -20.29 3.18
N ALA A 141 7.92 -20.50 4.49
CA ALA A 141 8.51 -19.59 5.47
C ALA A 141 10.04 -19.49 5.35
N VAL A 142 10.71 -20.59 5.00
CA VAL A 142 12.17 -20.57 4.71
C VAL A 142 12.47 -19.68 3.51
N LEU A 143 11.74 -19.84 2.39
CA LEU A 143 11.94 -19.01 1.20
C LEU A 143 11.73 -17.52 1.51
N VAL A 144 10.63 -17.20 2.18
CA VAL A 144 10.29 -15.82 2.54
C VAL A 144 11.35 -15.21 3.46
N SER A 145 11.82 -15.96 4.46
CA SER A 145 12.81 -15.45 5.41
C SER A 145 14.21 -15.30 4.80
N LEU A 146 14.61 -16.18 3.89
CA LEU A 146 15.88 -16.08 3.15
C LEU A 146 15.84 -14.91 2.14
N ASP A 147 14.70 -14.68 1.51
CA ASP A 147 14.48 -13.56 0.61
C ASP A 147 14.58 -12.23 1.37
N ALA A 148 13.90 -12.13 2.53
CA ALA A 148 13.89 -10.92 3.36
C ALA A 148 15.30 -10.48 3.83
N ILE A 149 16.25 -11.39 4.00
CA ILE A 149 17.65 -11.09 4.35
C ILE A 149 18.58 -11.06 3.13
N HIS A 150 18.04 -11.21 1.92
CA HIS A 150 18.82 -11.34 0.67
C HIS A 150 19.93 -12.39 0.75
N SER A 151 19.60 -13.55 1.31
CA SER A 151 20.56 -14.63 1.56
C SER A 151 21.14 -15.23 0.28
N GLY A 152 22.45 -15.46 0.29
CA GLY A 152 23.15 -16.21 -0.76
C GLY A 152 22.70 -17.68 -0.89
N LEU A 153 21.99 -18.23 0.10
CA LEU A 153 21.43 -19.58 0.07
C LEU A 153 20.09 -19.66 -0.67
N LEU A 154 19.39 -18.54 -0.85
CA LEU A 154 18.05 -18.51 -1.45
C LEU A 154 17.96 -19.25 -2.80
N PRO A 155 18.89 -19.05 -3.78
CA PRO A 155 18.82 -19.78 -5.05
C PRO A 155 18.82 -21.29 -4.92
N GLN A 156 19.55 -21.86 -3.95
CA GLN A 156 19.56 -23.28 -3.68
C GLN A 156 18.20 -23.79 -3.20
N TYR A 157 17.52 -23.03 -2.31
CA TYR A 157 16.21 -23.41 -1.78
C TYR A 157 15.09 -23.22 -2.80
N LEU A 158 15.20 -22.22 -3.70
CA LEU A 158 14.28 -22.07 -4.83
C LEU A 158 14.35 -23.27 -5.78
N GLU A 159 15.55 -23.75 -6.09
CA GLU A 159 15.71 -24.96 -6.92
C GLU A 159 15.13 -26.20 -6.22
N GLN A 160 15.33 -26.35 -4.92
CA GLN A 160 14.72 -27.43 -4.15
C GLN A 160 13.18 -27.32 -4.10
N ALA A 161 12.62 -26.12 -4.05
CA ALA A 161 11.18 -25.89 -4.12
C ALA A 161 10.58 -26.35 -5.46
N LYS A 162 11.26 -26.09 -6.56
CA LYS A 162 10.86 -26.57 -7.90
C LYS A 162 10.90 -28.10 -7.99
N GLN A 163 11.91 -28.73 -7.40
CA GLN A 163 12.02 -30.19 -7.37
C GLN A 163 10.96 -30.84 -6.45
N ASP A 164 10.56 -30.18 -5.38
CA ASP A 164 9.47 -30.58 -4.49
C ASP A 164 8.13 -30.60 -5.23
N GLY A 165 7.85 -29.56 -6.03
CA GLY A 165 6.71 -29.47 -6.93
C GLY A 165 5.35 -29.29 -6.27
N ARG A 166 5.27 -29.08 -4.95
CA ARG A 166 4.01 -28.77 -4.26
C ARG A 166 3.52 -27.37 -4.68
N ARG A 167 2.20 -27.25 -4.87
CA ARG A 167 1.59 -26.12 -5.55
C ARG A 167 1.92 -24.78 -4.91
N TYR A 168 1.62 -24.59 -3.64
CA TYR A 168 1.80 -23.29 -2.98
C TYR A 168 3.28 -22.94 -2.80
N LEU A 169 4.13 -23.94 -2.55
CA LEU A 169 5.58 -23.76 -2.48
C LEU A 169 6.15 -23.30 -3.83
N LEU A 170 5.68 -23.90 -4.92
CA LEU A 170 6.07 -23.53 -6.28
C LEU A 170 5.63 -22.11 -6.63
N GLU A 171 4.37 -21.77 -6.37
CA GLU A 171 3.83 -20.43 -6.58
C GLU A 171 4.63 -19.35 -5.82
N HIS A 172 5.07 -19.65 -4.58
CA HIS A 172 5.92 -18.74 -3.81
C HIS A 172 7.34 -18.65 -4.37
N ALA A 173 7.92 -19.78 -4.78
CA ALA A 173 9.25 -19.80 -5.40
C ALA A 173 9.27 -18.99 -6.71
N GLU A 174 8.28 -19.18 -7.57
CA GLU A 174 8.14 -18.42 -8.82
C GLU A 174 7.97 -16.92 -8.57
N ARG A 175 7.18 -16.55 -7.57
CA ARG A 175 7.01 -15.13 -7.17
C ARG A 175 8.32 -14.51 -6.68
N ILE A 176 9.09 -15.20 -5.86
CA ILE A 176 10.39 -14.73 -5.36
C ILE A 176 11.40 -14.66 -6.51
N GLU A 177 11.46 -15.68 -7.37
CA GLU A 177 12.33 -15.65 -8.56
C GLU A 177 11.96 -14.55 -9.54
N GLY A 178 10.67 -14.32 -9.74
CA GLY A 178 10.18 -13.17 -10.51
C GLY A 178 10.71 -11.86 -9.94
N GLY A 179 10.61 -11.65 -8.62
CA GLY A 179 11.20 -10.51 -7.92
C GLY A 179 12.72 -10.42 -8.06
N LEU A 180 13.44 -11.55 -7.89
CA LEU A 180 14.91 -11.61 -8.05
C LEU A 180 15.37 -11.37 -9.50
N ALA A 181 14.63 -11.91 -10.48
CA ALA A 181 14.93 -11.72 -11.91
C ALA A 181 14.75 -10.26 -12.31
N VAL A 182 13.72 -9.61 -11.75
CA VAL A 182 13.45 -8.19 -11.91
C VAL A 182 14.59 -7.37 -11.29
N ASN A 183 15.03 -7.70 -10.07
CA ASN A 183 16.12 -7.00 -9.36
C ASN A 183 17.48 -7.12 -10.06
N LYS A 184 17.73 -8.19 -10.80
CA LYS A 184 19.03 -8.38 -11.46
C LYS A 184 19.20 -7.60 -12.77
N LYS A 185 18.15 -6.98 -13.35
CA LYS A 185 18.23 -6.65 -14.77
C LYS A 185 18.02 -5.20 -15.19
N LEU A 186 17.43 -4.31 -14.42
CA LEU A 186 17.41 -2.88 -14.72
C LEU A 186 16.93 -2.02 -13.55
N SER A 187 17.81 -1.70 -12.60
CA SER A 187 17.50 -0.72 -11.57
C SER A 187 17.34 0.69 -12.18
N ARG A 188 16.63 1.58 -11.51
CA ARG A 188 16.50 2.99 -11.90
C ARG A 188 17.86 3.65 -12.11
N SER A 189 18.84 3.37 -11.24
CA SER A 189 20.21 3.88 -11.39
C SER A 189 20.87 3.37 -12.68
N GLN A 190 20.77 2.08 -12.98
CA GLN A 190 21.32 1.50 -14.22
C GLN A 190 20.60 2.07 -15.44
N PHE A 191 19.27 2.15 -15.40
CA PHE A 191 18.49 2.73 -16.49
C PHE A 191 18.86 4.20 -16.76
N ASN A 192 19.01 5.00 -15.70
CA ASN A 192 19.40 6.41 -15.85
C ASN A 192 20.81 6.59 -16.44
N GLN A 193 21.70 5.62 -16.23
CA GLN A 193 23.07 5.63 -16.79
C GLN A 193 23.15 5.15 -18.26
N MET A 194 22.09 4.54 -18.79
CA MET A 194 22.05 4.10 -20.18
C MET A 194 22.14 5.29 -21.13
N GLU A 195 22.88 5.10 -22.22
CA GLU A 195 22.90 6.06 -23.31
C GLU A 195 21.52 6.16 -24.00
N THR A 196 21.21 7.34 -24.55
CA THR A 196 19.92 7.59 -25.20
C THR A 196 19.59 6.55 -26.29
N ALA A 197 20.59 6.12 -27.07
CA ALA A 197 20.41 5.12 -28.12
C ALA A 197 20.06 3.72 -27.55
N GLU A 198 20.63 3.37 -26.38
CA GLU A 198 20.33 2.10 -25.71
C GLU A 198 18.90 2.12 -25.14
N LYS A 199 18.49 3.23 -24.52
CA LYS A 199 17.11 3.44 -24.08
C LYS A 199 16.13 3.35 -25.23
N GLN A 200 16.41 4.03 -26.35
CA GLN A 200 15.60 3.99 -27.55
C GLN A 200 15.39 2.54 -28.03
N THR A 201 16.47 1.78 -28.17
CA THR A 201 16.44 0.38 -28.62
C THR A 201 15.64 -0.50 -27.64
N LEU A 202 15.77 -0.28 -26.34
CA LEU A 202 15.00 -1.00 -25.31
C LEU A 202 13.50 -0.69 -25.46
N MET A 203 13.12 0.58 -25.57
CA MET A 203 11.73 1.00 -25.70
C MET A 203 11.08 0.46 -26.99
N GLU A 204 11.80 0.48 -28.11
CA GLU A 204 11.31 -0.11 -29.36
C GLU A 204 11.05 -1.62 -29.25
N ARG A 205 11.91 -2.35 -28.53
CA ARG A 205 11.67 -3.79 -28.26
C ARG A 205 10.45 -4.02 -27.36
N LEU A 206 10.27 -3.18 -26.32
CA LEU A 206 9.09 -3.28 -25.45
C LEU A 206 7.81 -2.96 -26.23
N ALA A 207 7.83 -1.93 -27.07
CA ALA A 207 6.71 -1.60 -27.96
C ALA A 207 6.29 -2.80 -28.81
N ALA A 208 7.24 -3.44 -29.46
CA ALA A 208 6.99 -4.63 -30.28
C ALA A 208 6.48 -5.83 -29.47
N ARG A 209 7.02 -6.03 -28.25
CA ARG A 209 6.64 -7.16 -27.37
C ARG A 209 5.21 -7.04 -26.85
N TYR A 210 4.80 -5.84 -26.45
CA TYR A 210 3.51 -5.59 -25.82
C TYR A 210 2.46 -5.01 -26.78
N ASP A 211 2.77 -4.99 -28.08
CA ASP A 211 1.89 -4.48 -29.15
C ASP A 211 1.41 -3.05 -28.85
N MET A 212 2.37 -2.14 -28.70
CA MET A 212 2.18 -0.72 -28.38
C MET A 212 2.85 0.16 -29.44
N ALA A 213 2.33 1.34 -29.68
CA ALA A 213 3.01 2.38 -30.44
C ALA A 213 4.02 3.11 -29.54
N PHE A 214 5.30 3.15 -29.92
CA PHE A 214 6.31 3.93 -29.21
C PHE A 214 6.27 5.39 -29.68
N LEU A 215 5.96 6.32 -28.77
CA LEU A 215 5.81 7.74 -29.07
C LEU A 215 7.13 8.52 -28.95
N GLY A 216 8.15 7.95 -28.31
CA GLY A 216 9.46 8.56 -28.14
C GLY A 216 9.96 8.53 -26.71
N LEU A 217 11.20 9.03 -26.54
CA LEU A 217 11.78 9.26 -25.22
C LEU A 217 11.43 10.67 -24.73
N HIS A 218 10.96 10.76 -23.49
CA HIS A 218 10.65 12.01 -22.83
C HIS A 218 11.41 12.10 -21.51
N THR A 219 11.81 13.31 -21.12
CA THR A 219 12.41 13.59 -19.81
C THR A 219 11.38 14.26 -18.92
N PHE A 220 11.15 13.67 -17.77
CA PHE A 220 10.27 14.19 -16.74
C PHE A 220 11.09 14.58 -15.52
N ASP A 221 10.96 15.84 -15.13
CA ASP A 221 11.69 16.45 -14.01
C ASP A 221 10.71 17.04 -13.02
N ARG A 222 10.69 16.55 -11.80
CA ARG A 222 9.86 17.11 -10.76
C ARG A 222 10.37 16.79 -9.36
N TRP A 223 10.23 17.72 -8.43
CA TRP A 223 10.59 17.55 -7.01
C TRP A 223 12.02 17.02 -6.79
N GLY A 224 12.96 17.51 -7.62
CA GLY A 224 14.37 17.12 -7.53
C GLY A 224 14.70 15.71 -8.02
N GLN A 225 13.73 15.02 -8.62
CA GLN A 225 13.93 13.72 -9.28
C GLN A 225 13.71 13.84 -10.79
N SER A 226 14.43 13.00 -11.56
CA SER A 226 14.34 12.99 -13.02
C SER A 226 14.40 11.59 -13.59
N CYS A 227 13.68 11.39 -14.70
CA CYS A 227 13.75 10.16 -15.51
C CYS A 227 13.56 10.48 -16.99
N THR A 228 14.50 10.04 -17.85
CA THR A 228 14.31 10.04 -19.30
C THR A 228 13.87 8.65 -19.72
N THR A 229 12.61 8.50 -20.15
CA THR A 229 11.98 7.21 -20.38
C THR A 229 11.07 7.22 -21.60
N GLY A 230 10.60 6.04 -22.02
CA GLY A 230 9.71 5.87 -23.18
C GLY A 230 8.25 6.12 -22.84
N VAL A 231 7.57 6.83 -23.74
CA VAL A 231 6.12 6.96 -23.75
C VAL A 231 5.55 6.10 -24.89
N PHE A 232 4.41 5.46 -24.60
CA PHE A 232 3.75 4.51 -25.50
C PHE A 232 2.26 4.82 -25.57
N GLU A 233 1.62 4.33 -26.64
CA GLU A 233 0.17 4.36 -26.79
C GLU A 233 -0.33 2.95 -27.08
N LYS A 234 -1.44 2.57 -26.44
CA LYS A 234 -2.18 1.34 -26.71
C LYS A 234 -3.67 1.55 -26.44
N ASP A 235 -4.50 1.26 -27.42
CA ASP A 235 -5.97 1.33 -27.31
C ASP A 235 -6.48 2.71 -26.83
N GLY A 236 -5.82 3.79 -27.29
CA GLY A 236 -6.14 5.16 -26.92
C GLY A 236 -5.63 5.61 -25.55
N ARG A 237 -4.82 4.78 -24.87
CA ARG A 237 -4.21 5.05 -23.56
C ARG A 237 -2.73 5.33 -23.69
N GLU A 238 -2.24 6.33 -22.97
CA GLU A 238 -0.81 6.55 -22.88
C GLU A 238 -0.20 5.78 -21.72
N PHE A 239 0.91 5.11 -21.98
CA PHE A 239 1.72 4.40 -20.98
C PHE A 239 3.12 5.00 -20.94
N VAL A 240 3.76 4.89 -19.78
CA VAL A 240 5.17 5.23 -19.61
C VAL A 240 5.93 4.04 -19.04
N PHE A 241 7.18 3.85 -19.49
CA PHE A 241 8.04 2.85 -18.86
C PHE A 241 8.63 3.40 -17.56
N VAL A 242 8.39 2.69 -16.46
CA VAL A 242 8.98 2.97 -15.17
C VAL A 242 10.03 1.90 -14.86
N PRO A 243 11.32 2.28 -14.66
CA PRO A 243 12.36 1.32 -14.29
C PRO A 243 12.11 0.79 -12.88
N GLY A 244 12.50 -0.46 -12.63
CA GLY A 244 12.46 -1.03 -11.29
C GLY A 244 13.51 -0.41 -10.36
N ASP A 245 13.36 -0.65 -9.05
CA ASP A 245 14.36 -0.27 -8.06
C ASP A 245 14.21 -1.08 -6.76
N THR A 246 15.21 -0.99 -5.89
CA THR A 246 15.09 -1.40 -4.49
C THR A 246 15.07 -0.14 -3.63
N VAL A 247 13.92 0.13 -3.01
CA VAL A 247 13.65 1.39 -2.32
C VAL A 247 13.23 1.15 -0.88
N THR A 248 13.47 2.16 -0.03
CA THR A 248 12.88 2.23 1.31
C THR A 248 11.52 2.91 1.20
N LEU A 249 10.46 2.20 1.55
CA LEU A 249 9.09 2.70 1.64
C LEU A 249 8.66 2.85 3.10
N GLY A 250 7.53 3.54 3.31
CA GLY A 250 7.02 3.85 4.64
C GLY A 250 7.68 5.08 5.27
N TRP A 251 7.12 5.54 6.38
CA TRP A 251 7.53 6.79 7.02
C TRP A 251 7.56 6.64 8.54
N ASP A 252 8.52 7.31 9.19
CA ASP A 252 8.73 7.26 10.63
C ASP A 252 9.06 8.63 11.26
N HIS A 253 9.58 9.59 10.45
CA HIS A 253 9.93 10.93 10.92
C HIS A 253 10.02 11.92 9.75
N PHE A 254 9.94 13.21 10.04
CA PHE A 254 10.18 14.25 9.06
C PHE A 254 11.64 14.30 8.64
N ALA A 255 11.90 14.21 7.33
CA ALA A 255 13.27 14.23 6.80
C ALA A 255 13.92 15.63 6.88
N VAL A 256 13.13 16.68 6.67
CA VAL A 256 13.58 18.09 6.72
C VAL A 256 12.81 18.92 7.75
N GLY A 257 11.74 18.39 8.29
CA GLY A 257 10.87 19.04 9.25
C GLY A 257 9.61 19.68 8.62
N LEU A 258 8.56 19.72 9.43
CA LEU A 258 7.28 20.31 9.05
C LEU A 258 7.44 21.80 8.78
N ASN A 259 6.91 22.28 7.65
CA ASN A 259 6.93 23.71 7.32
C ASN A 259 6.04 24.55 8.26
N PRO A 260 6.28 25.88 8.37
CA PRO A 260 5.55 26.73 9.31
C PRO A 260 4.03 26.75 9.09
N ASP A 261 3.56 26.70 7.85
CA ASP A 261 2.14 26.81 7.52
C ASP A 261 1.39 25.54 7.92
N SER A 262 1.93 24.35 7.60
CA SER A 262 1.37 23.07 8.05
C SER A 262 1.43 22.92 9.58
N ARG A 263 2.49 23.45 10.22
CA ARG A 263 2.58 23.50 11.70
C ARG A 263 1.47 24.36 12.29
N TRP A 264 1.27 25.55 11.72
CA TRP A 264 0.23 26.47 12.18
C TRP A 264 -1.17 25.87 12.03
N GLU A 265 -1.43 25.16 10.92
CA GLU A 265 -2.72 24.51 10.69
C GLU A 265 -2.99 23.42 11.74
N LEU A 266 -1.99 22.61 12.08
CA LEU A 266 -2.12 21.60 13.14
C LEU A 266 -2.38 22.25 14.50
N ASP A 267 -1.62 23.27 14.86
CA ASP A 267 -1.79 23.99 16.13
C ASP A 267 -3.19 24.64 16.21
N TYR A 268 -3.70 25.18 15.09
CA TYR A 268 -5.06 25.72 14.98
C TYR A 268 -6.11 24.63 15.18
N LEU A 269 -5.93 23.45 14.55
CA LEU A 269 -6.84 22.32 14.67
C LEU A 269 -6.97 21.86 16.13
N PHE A 270 -5.84 21.71 16.84
CA PHE A 270 -5.86 21.34 18.26
C PHE A 270 -6.66 22.35 19.11
N GLN A 271 -6.54 23.64 18.82
CA GLN A 271 -7.30 24.67 19.52
C GLN A 271 -8.80 24.63 19.19
N GLU A 272 -9.15 24.49 17.91
CA GLU A 272 -10.55 24.50 17.46
C GLU A 272 -11.34 23.30 18.01
N TRP A 273 -10.71 22.14 18.06
CA TRP A 273 -11.34 20.90 18.56
C TRP A 273 -11.12 20.68 20.07
N GLU A 274 -10.54 21.64 20.77
CA GLU A 274 -10.22 21.53 22.21
C GLU A 274 -9.41 20.27 22.55
N MET A 275 -8.53 19.84 21.65
CA MET A 275 -7.68 18.66 21.81
C MET A 275 -6.40 19.02 22.56
N GLU A 276 -5.87 18.08 23.37
CA GLU A 276 -4.53 18.21 23.92
C GLU A 276 -3.51 18.21 22.75
N PRO A 277 -2.55 19.16 22.74
CA PRO A 277 -1.51 19.19 21.73
C PRO A 277 -0.69 17.89 21.73
N ARG A 278 -0.54 17.29 20.55
CA ARG A 278 0.26 16.07 20.35
C ARG A 278 1.50 16.38 19.54
N ASP A 279 2.51 15.54 19.64
CA ASP A 279 3.65 15.57 18.71
C ASP A 279 3.15 15.25 17.28
N PRO A 280 3.37 16.15 16.29
CA PRO A 280 2.93 15.91 14.93
C PRO A 280 3.49 14.62 14.30
N GLU A 281 4.73 14.26 14.61
CA GLU A 281 5.30 13.01 14.10
C GLU A 281 4.58 11.78 14.65
N GLU A 282 4.27 11.76 15.93
CA GLU A 282 3.52 10.66 16.55
C GLU A 282 2.12 10.53 15.94
N MET A 283 1.43 11.65 15.79
CA MET A 283 0.08 11.68 15.22
C MET A 283 0.06 11.19 13.77
N ILE A 284 0.95 11.71 12.93
CA ILE A 284 1.02 11.35 11.50
C ILE A 284 1.44 9.89 11.33
N ARG A 285 2.36 9.40 12.17
CA ARG A 285 2.84 8.00 12.13
C ARG A 285 1.72 6.98 12.28
N GLU A 286 0.64 7.31 12.98
CA GLU A 286 -0.54 6.45 13.13
C GLU A 286 -1.17 6.09 11.77
N SER A 287 -1.11 7.00 10.79
CA SER A 287 -1.65 6.80 9.45
C SER A 287 -0.62 6.29 8.44
N MET A 288 0.66 6.25 8.81
CA MET A 288 1.74 5.88 7.88
C MET A 288 2.11 4.41 7.98
N ALA A 289 2.46 3.82 6.83
CA ALA A 289 3.01 2.47 6.76
C ALA A 289 4.42 2.45 7.38
N SER A 290 4.75 1.35 8.07
CA SER A 290 6.07 1.14 8.67
C SER A 290 7.18 1.12 7.63
N VAL A 291 8.36 1.60 8.01
CA VAL A 291 9.54 1.64 7.15
C VAL A 291 9.97 0.22 6.78
N ARG A 292 10.12 -0.03 5.49
CA ARG A 292 10.53 -1.33 4.94
C ARG A 292 11.31 -1.19 3.64
N GLN A 293 12.10 -2.18 3.31
CA GLN A 293 12.69 -2.31 1.98
C GLN A 293 11.70 -2.99 1.04
N ALA A 294 11.52 -2.43 -0.15
CA ALA A 294 10.69 -3.01 -1.19
C ALA A 294 11.48 -3.13 -2.50
N SER A 295 11.25 -4.22 -3.21
CA SER A 295 11.83 -4.50 -4.50
C SER A 295 10.77 -4.36 -5.58
N ILE A 296 10.90 -3.34 -6.40
CA ILE A 296 9.94 -2.97 -7.43
C ILE A 296 10.48 -3.34 -8.81
N GLY A 297 9.67 -4.05 -9.60
CA GLY A 297 9.99 -4.42 -10.96
C GLY A 297 9.79 -3.30 -11.97
N PRO A 298 10.44 -3.38 -13.15
CA PRO A 298 10.12 -2.48 -14.23
C PRO A 298 8.70 -2.74 -14.77
N MET A 299 8.02 -1.68 -15.19
CA MET A 299 6.64 -1.77 -15.65
C MET A 299 6.32 -0.73 -16.72
N LEU A 300 5.33 -1.03 -17.54
CA LEU A 300 4.62 -0.08 -18.38
C LEU A 300 3.38 0.35 -17.60
N MET A 301 3.24 1.64 -17.34
CA MET A 301 2.25 2.22 -16.46
C MET A 301 1.38 3.21 -17.19
N GLY A 302 0.05 3.11 -17.05
CA GLY A 302 -0.87 4.13 -17.52
C GLY A 302 -0.50 5.49 -16.93
N ARG A 303 -0.37 6.52 -17.77
CA ARG A 303 0.08 7.84 -17.34
C ARG A 303 -0.94 8.56 -16.47
N GLU A 304 -2.22 8.33 -16.75
CA GLU A 304 -3.33 8.98 -16.07
C GLU A 304 -4.18 7.96 -15.31
N LEU A 305 -4.92 8.45 -14.34
CA LEU A 305 -5.95 7.67 -13.69
C LEU A 305 -7.15 7.52 -14.61
N GLU A 306 -7.73 6.34 -14.65
CA GLU A 306 -8.92 6.04 -15.42
C GLU A 306 -10.14 5.91 -14.53
N GLU A 307 -11.25 6.43 -15.00
CA GLU A 307 -12.56 6.23 -14.41
C GLU A 307 -13.05 4.80 -14.62
N LEU A 308 -13.91 4.37 -13.72
CA LEU A 308 -14.60 3.10 -13.82
C LEU A 308 -16.08 3.30 -13.52
N CYS A 309 -16.89 2.28 -13.77
CA CYS A 309 -18.34 2.31 -13.57
C CYS A 309 -19.11 3.26 -14.51
N TRP A 310 -18.47 4.01 -15.38
CA TRP A 310 -19.11 4.93 -16.31
C TRP A 310 -18.93 4.48 -17.76
N GLU A 311 -20.03 4.32 -18.50
CA GLU A 311 -20.05 4.01 -19.93
C GLU A 311 -20.51 5.26 -20.69
N LEU A 312 -19.64 5.80 -21.56
CA LEU A 312 -20.02 6.90 -22.43
C LEU A 312 -21.09 6.43 -23.44
N VAL A 313 -22.16 7.20 -23.55
CA VAL A 313 -23.29 6.89 -24.42
C VAL A 313 -23.72 8.15 -25.18
N ALA A 314 -24.40 7.98 -26.31
CA ALA A 314 -25.03 9.10 -27.01
C ALA A 314 -26.24 9.63 -26.22
N LEU A 315 -26.53 10.93 -26.34
CA LEU A 315 -27.67 11.57 -25.67
C LEU A 315 -29.04 10.98 -26.08
N ASP A 316 -29.10 10.26 -27.19
CA ASP A 316 -30.29 9.54 -27.66
C ASP A 316 -30.28 8.05 -27.34
N ASP A 317 -29.34 7.58 -26.51
CA ASP A 317 -29.29 6.20 -26.06
C ASP A 317 -30.61 5.81 -25.34
N PRO A 318 -31.27 4.72 -25.76
CA PRO A 318 -32.58 4.32 -25.22
C PRO A 318 -32.53 3.90 -23.74
N ARG A 319 -31.36 3.67 -23.17
CA ARG A 319 -31.15 3.39 -21.74
C ARG A 319 -31.23 4.62 -20.85
N LEU A 320 -31.03 5.83 -21.43
CA LEU A 320 -31.24 7.09 -20.73
C LEU A 320 -32.75 7.29 -20.47
N ARG A 321 -33.12 7.31 -19.20
CA ARG A 321 -34.53 7.43 -18.82
C ARG A 321 -35.08 8.83 -19.12
N PRO A 322 -36.36 8.95 -19.50
CA PRO A 322 -36.99 10.23 -19.81
C PRO A 322 -36.90 11.26 -18.69
N GLU A 323 -37.00 10.79 -17.41
CA GLU A 323 -36.87 11.66 -16.23
C GLU A 323 -35.45 12.23 -16.09
N TRP A 324 -34.39 11.47 -16.39
CA TRP A 324 -33.01 11.95 -16.36
C TRP A 324 -32.75 12.98 -17.45
N LEU A 325 -33.27 12.74 -18.65
CA LEU A 325 -33.16 13.66 -19.77
C LEU A 325 -33.94 14.97 -19.52
N GLU A 326 -35.04 14.93 -18.79
CA GLU A 326 -35.78 16.14 -18.40
C GLU A 326 -35.00 16.96 -17.38
N GLU A 327 -34.43 16.32 -16.36
CA GLU A 327 -33.56 16.98 -15.38
C GLU A 327 -32.33 17.59 -16.05
N PHE A 328 -31.69 16.85 -16.95
CA PHE A 328 -30.59 17.36 -17.76
C PHE A 328 -30.99 18.60 -18.60
N ARG A 329 -32.15 18.60 -19.27
CA ARG A 329 -32.58 19.75 -20.06
C ARG A 329 -32.77 21.01 -19.20
N GLN A 330 -33.29 20.86 -18.00
CA GLN A 330 -33.41 21.96 -17.05
C GLN A 330 -32.06 22.45 -16.58
N PHE A 331 -31.16 21.52 -16.26
CA PHE A 331 -29.81 21.80 -15.82
C PHE A 331 -28.98 22.52 -16.92
N ALA A 332 -29.05 22.09 -18.17
CA ALA A 332 -28.31 22.68 -19.29
C ALA A 332 -28.63 24.17 -19.50
N LEU A 333 -29.77 24.69 -18.98
CA LEU A 333 -30.11 26.09 -19.01
C LEU A 333 -29.43 26.91 -17.91
N THR A 334 -28.80 26.30 -16.94
CA THR A 334 -28.14 26.98 -15.79
C THR A 334 -26.75 27.53 -16.12
N GLY A 335 -26.17 27.13 -17.26
CA GLY A 335 -24.81 27.51 -17.65
C GLY A 335 -23.70 26.77 -16.93
N ARG A 336 -24.03 25.69 -16.16
CA ARG A 336 -23.07 24.78 -15.55
C ARG A 336 -22.68 23.70 -16.53
N ASP A 337 -21.53 23.09 -16.35
CA ASP A 337 -20.90 22.17 -17.30
C ASP A 337 -21.01 20.68 -16.95
N SER A 338 -21.42 20.32 -15.74
CA SER A 338 -21.57 18.92 -15.33
C SER A 338 -22.77 18.72 -14.40
N LEU A 339 -23.56 17.64 -14.66
CA LEU A 339 -24.65 17.14 -13.83
C LEU A 339 -24.45 15.65 -13.60
N THR A 340 -24.28 15.25 -12.35
CA THR A 340 -24.22 13.82 -11.96
C THR A 340 -25.51 13.43 -11.23
N LEU A 341 -26.20 12.45 -11.79
CA LEU A 341 -27.31 11.75 -11.15
C LEU A 341 -26.72 10.49 -10.50
N VAL A 342 -26.38 10.59 -9.24
CA VAL A 342 -25.61 9.58 -8.48
C VAL A 342 -26.13 8.16 -8.69
N GLY A 343 -25.24 7.27 -9.13
CA GLY A 343 -25.55 5.85 -9.42
C GLY A 343 -26.47 5.63 -10.63
N HIS A 344 -26.63 6.62 -11.51
CA HIS A 344 -27.53 6.52 -12.66
C HIS A 344 -26.92 7.02 -13.97
N ALA A 345 -26.68 8.33 -14.09
CA ALA A 345 -26.19 8.96 -15.30
C ALA A 345 -25.40 10.22 -14.98
N ARG A 346 -24.47 10.58 -15.86
CA ARG A 346 -23.70 11.83 -15.83
C ARG A 346 -23.83 12.50 -17.18
N PHE A 347 -23.96 13.83 -17.17
CA PHE A 347 -24.00 14.66 -18.36
C PHE A 347 -22.92 15.74 -18.21
N GLU A 348 -22.01 15.81 -19.16
CA GLU A 348 -20.87 16.73 -19.13
C GLU A 348 -20.77 17.50 -20.44
N ARG A 349 -20.34 18.75 -20.35
CA ARG A 349 -20.12 19.57 -21.53
C ARG A 349 -18.83 19.15 -22.21
N ASP A 350 -18.90 18.88 -23.51
CA ASP A 350 -17.76 18.58 -24.37
C ASP A 350 -17.70 19.57 -25.53
N GLY A 351 -16.84 20.59 -25.42
CA GLY A 351 -16.79 21.69 -26.32
C GLY A 351 -18.13 22.42 -26.42
N ASP A 352 -18.70 22.50 -27.61
CA ASP A 352 -20.02 23.10 -27.83
C ASP A 352 -21.19 22.13 -27.62
N GLY A 353 -20.88 20.84 -27.29
CA GLY A 353 -21.84 19.75 -27.12
C GLY A 353 -21.98 19.27 -25.68
N TRP A 354 -22.69 18.16 -25.55
CA TRP A 354 -22.84 17.43 -24.30
C TRP A 354 -22.62 15.94 -24.57
N GLN A 355 -21.93 15.29 -23.63
CA GLN A 355 -21.80 13.84 -23.55
C GLN A 355 -22.64 13.31 -22.39
N ALA A 356 -23.10 12.07 -22.50
CA ALA A 356 -23.76 11.37 -21.42
C ALA A 356 -22.96 10.11 -21.05
N ALA A 357 -23.02 9.74 -19.78
CA ALA A 357 -22.49 8.47 -19.32
C ALA A 357 -23.52 7.76 -18.44
N LEU A 358 -23.60 6.44 -18.56
CA LEU A 358 -24.44 5.56 -17.75
C LEU A 358 -23.61 4.90 -16.66
N TYR A 359 -24.13 4.88 -15.44
CA TYR A 359 -23.50 4.22 -14.31
C TYR A 359 -23.77 2.72 -14.33
N HIS A 360 -22.71 1.93 -14.22
CA HIS A 360 -22.76 0.47 -14.10
C HIS A 360 -22.17 0.04 -12.78
N ARG A 361 -22.95 -0.66 -11.96
CA ARG A 361 -22.44 -1.27 -10.74
C ARG A 361 -21.46 -2.36 -11.09
N MET A 362 -20.34 -2.40 -10.39
CA MET A 362 -19.26 -3.36 -10.62
C MET A 362 -18.62 -3.74 -9.27
N ASP A 363 -18.41 -5.03 -9.06
CA ASP A 363 -17.66 -5.52 -7.92
C ASP A 363 -16.16 -5.56 -8.22
N TYR A 364 -15.33 -5.39 -7.19
CA TYR A 364 -13.87 -5.43 -7.30
C TYR A 364 -13.36 -6.70 -8.01
N SER A 365 -13.93 -7.88 -7.72
CA SER A 365 -13.56 -9.15 -8.35
C SER A 365 -13.86 -9.19 -9.86
N ASP A 366 -14.99 -8.61 -10.26
CA ASP A 366 -15.38 -8.54 -11.67
C ASP A 366 -14.44 -7.57 -12.42
N PHE A 367 -14.10 -6.45 -11.80
CA PHE A 367 -13.14 -5.49 -12.34
C PHE A 367 -11.76 -6.12 -12.56
N LEU A 368 -11.21 -6.83 -11.57
CA LEU A 368 -9.94 -7.55 -11.74
C LEU A 368 -9.98 -8.54 -12.89
N SER A 369 -11.09 -9.27 -13.03
CA SER A 369 -11.27 -10.23 -14.11
C SER A 369 -11.31 -9.56 -15.49
N GLN A 370 -11.90 -8.38 -15.60
CA GLN A 370 -11.92 -7.60 -16.84
C GLN A 370 -10.52 -7.08 -17.22
N LEU A 371 -9.73 -6.58 -16.24
CA LEU A 371 -8.35 -6.16 -16.48
C LEU A 371 -7.47 -7.32 -16.95
N GLU A 372 -7.59 -8.49 -16.31
CA GLU A 372 -6.82 -9.67 -16.68
C GLU A 372 -7.15 -10.15 -18.10
N GLN A 373 -8.40 -10.09 -18.54
CA GLN A 373 -8.80 -10.40 -19.91
C GLN A 373 -8.18 -9.45 -20.95
N GLN A 374 -7.87 -8.22 -20.56
CA GLN A 374 -7.17 -7.24 -21.40
C GLN A 374 -5.63 -7.37 -21.31
N GLY A 375 -5.11 -8.31 -20.52
CA GLY A 375 -3.67 -8.44 -20.26
C GLY A 375 -3.11 -7.33 -19.35
N LEU A 376 -3.98 -6.66 -18.61
CA LEU A 376 -3.64 -5.58 -17.70
C LEU A 376 -3.73 -6.05 -16.24
N SER A 377 -3.16 -5.27 -15.35
CA SER A 377 -3.21 -5.49 -13.90
C SER A 377 -3.28 -4.14 -13.17
N LEU A 378 -3.38 -4.18 -11.84
CA LEU A 378 -3.24 -3.02 -10.96
C LEU A 378 -1.87 -3.01 -10.28
N PRO A 379 -1.34 -1.83 -9.90
CA PRO A 379 -0.17 -1.76 -9.02
C PRO A 379 -0.48 -2.36 -7.66
N THR A 380 0.48 -2.98 -7.02
CA THR A 380 0.42 -3.27 -5.60
C THR A 380 0.61 -1.97 -4.80
N ALA A 381 0.31 -1.97 -3.50
CA ALA A 381 0.53 -0.80 -2.65
C ALA A 381 2.00 -0.35 -2.63
N ASP A 382 2.96 -1.28 -2.69
CA ASP A 382 4.39 -0.95 -2.77
C ASP A 382 4.79 -0.35 -4.12
N GLU A 383 4.25 -0.88 -5.21
CA GLU A 383 4.43 -0.30 -6.54
C GLU A 383 3.81 1.10 -6.62
N TRP A 384 2.59 1.29 -6.08
CA TRP A 384 1.94 2.58 -6.01
C TRP A 384 2.78 3.61 -5.21
N ALA A 385 3.27 3.24 -4.04
CA ALA A 385 4.12 4.09 -3.21
C ALA A 385 5.42 4.52 -3.95
N TYR A 386 6.04 3.58 -4.68
CA TYR A 386 7.20 3.87 -5.52
C TYR A 386 6.85 4.80 -6.70
N LEU A 387 5.74 4.54 -7.39
CA LEU A 387 5.28 5.34 -8.53
C LEU A 387 5.00 6.79 -8.14
N CYS A 388 4.40 7.01 -6.97
CA CYS A 388 4.09 8.34 -6.46
C CYS A 388 5.32 9.05 -5.88
N GLY A 389 6.13 8.34 -5.07
CA GLY A 389 7.20 8.93 -4.27
C GLY A 389 8.62 8.75 -4.84
N GLY A 390 8.84 7.74 -5.71
CA GLY A 390 10.18 7.42 -6.22
C GLY A 390 11.19 7.04 -5.13
N GLY A 391 10.71 6.60 -3.96
CA GLY A 391 11.54 6.32 -2.78
C GLY A 391 11.92 7.57 -1.99
N CYS A 392 11.16 8.69 -2.08
CA CYS A 392 11.37 9.87 -1.24
C CYS A 392 11.28 9.48 0.25
N ARG A 393 11.96 10.26 1.10
CA ARG A 393 11.92 10.08 2.57
C ARG A 393 11.17 11.20 3.28
N THR A 394 10.78 12.26 2.55
CA THR A 394 9.86 13.30 3.01
C THR A 394 8.44 12.77 3.02
N LEU A 395 7.57 13.37 3.83
CA LEU A 395 6.16 12.94 3.96
C LEU A 395 5.42 12.92 2.61
N PHE A 396 5.69 13.90 1.76
CA PHE A 396 5.21 13.98 0.38
C PHE A 396 6.40 14.06 -0.59
N PRO A 397 6.22 13.81 -1.89
CA PRO A 397 7.31 13.93 -2.87
C PRO A 397 7.92 15.33 -2.94
N TRP A 398 7.16 16.37 -2.58
CA TRP A 398 7.58 17.78 -2.56
C TRP A 398 8.16 18.26 -1.22
N GLY A 399 8.03 17.51 -0.13
CA GLY A 399 8.52 17.90 1.21
C GLY A 399 7.73 17.29 2.37
N ASP A 400 8.03 17.75 3.57
CA ASP A 400 7.39 17.25 4.82
C ASP A 400 6.12 18.03 5.21
N GLY A 401 5.70 18.99 4.41
CA GLY A 401 4.48 19.76 4.63
C GLY A 401 3.76 20.04 3.32
N LEU A 402 2.56 20.56 3.42
CA LEU A 402 1.81 21.02 2.26
C LEU A 402 2.39 22.35 1.77
N ASP A 403 2.60 22.47 0.47
CA ASP A 403 2.97 23.74 -0.17
C ASP A 403 1.70 24.46 -0.64
N TYR A 404 1.29 25.49 0.10
CA TYR A 404 0.07 26.26 -0.21
C TYR A 404 0.19 27.13 -1.47
N SER A 405 1.37 27.18 -2.11
CA SER A 405 1.53 27.76 -3.44
C SER A 405 1.14 26.80 -4.57
N MET A 406 0.91 25.51 -4.26
CA MET A 406 0.42 24.54 -5.23
C MET A 406 -0.98 24.92 -5.70
N ARG A 407 -1.23 24.72 -6.99
CA ARG A 407 -2.58 24.80 -7.53
C ARG A 407 -3.26 23.45 -7.34
N LEU A 408 -4.30 23.42 -6.53
CA LEU A 408 -5.05 22.23 -6.16
C LEU A 408 -6.54 22.43 -6.44
N HIS A 409 -7.26 21.37 -6.81
CA HIS A 409 -8.72 21.45 -7.00
C HIS A 409 -9.45 21.99 -5.78
N HIS A 410 -8.96 21.67 -4.59
CA HIS A 410 -9.53 22.16 -3.33
C HIS A 410 -9.46 23.68 -3.19
N PHE A 411 -8.54 24.34 -3.89
CA PHE A 411 -8.35 25.79 -3.88
C PHE A 411 -8.91 26.48 -5.13
N GLU A 412 -9.83 25.82 -5.86
CA GLU A 412 -10.35 26.30 -7.14
C GLU A 412 -10.90 27.73 -7.11
N ASP A 413 -11.45 28.16 -5.96
CA ASP A 413 -11.91 29.55 -5.73
C ASP A 413 -10.77 30.57 -5.60
N MET A 414 -9.51 30.13 -5.55
CA MET A 414 -8.34 31.01 -5.56
C MET A 414 -7.97 31.35 -7.01
N GLU A 415 -8.75 32.20 -7.66
CA GLU A 415 -8.74 32.57 -9.09
C GLU A 415 -7.43 33.15 -9.67
N GLU A 416 -6.37 33.28 -8.90
CA GLU A 416 -5.15 33.98 -9.36
C GLU A 416 -4.15 33.12 -10.14
N ALA A 417 -4.36 31.79 -10.28
CA ALA A 417 -3.34 30.87 -10.83
C ALA A 417 -3.29 30.83 -12.38
N GLY A 418 -4.21 31.47 -13.12
CA GLY A 418 -4.23 31.45 -14.59
C GLY A 418 -4.49 30.09 -15.22
N ASP A 419 -4.10 29.91 -16.49
CA ASP A 419 -4.30 28.65 -17.27
C ASP A 419 -3.30 27.52 -16.93
N ARG A 420 -2.61 27.58 -15.78
CA ARG A 420 -1.69 26.53 -15.34
C ARG A 420 -2.52 25.30 -14.90
N PRO A 421 -2.14 24.06 -15.29
CA PRO A 421 -2.81 22.86 -14.82
C PRO A 421 -2.69 22.70 -13.30
N TYR A 422 -3.51 21.84 -12.72
CA TYR A 422 -3.39 21.49 -11.30
C TYR A 422 -2.10 20.70 -11.04
N ASP A 423 -1.47 20.97 -9.90
CA ASP A 423 -0.15 20.39 -9.61
C ASP A 423 -0.16 18.87 -9.49
N MET A 424 -1.27 18.26 -9.04
CA MET A 424 -1.40 16.82 -8.94
C MET A 424 -1.68 16.14 -10.29
N GLU A 425 -2.14 16.89 -11.29
CA GLU A 425 -2.38 16.43 -12.66
C GLU A 425 -1.13 16.54 -13.54
N GLU A 426 -0.21 17.45 -13.21
CA GLU A 426 1.05 17.53 -13.91
C GLU A 426 1.87 16.26 -13.72
N PRO A 427 2.55 15.77 -14.77
CA PRO A 427 3.37 14.57 -14.68
C PRO A 427 4.46 14.68 -13.60
N ASN A 428 4.57 13.65 -12.75
CA ASN A 428 5.68 13.53 -11.84
C ASN A 428 6.99 13.16 -12.57
N PHE A 429 8.07 12.91 -11.85
CA PHE A 429 9.38 12.53 -12.39
C PHE A 429 9.41 11.19 -13.15
N PHE A 430 8.36 10.40 -13.13
CA PHE A 430 8.16 9.23 -13.99
C PHE A 430 7.23 9.50 -15.18
N GLY A 431 6.61 10.65 -15.24
CA GLY A 431 5.65 11.02 -16.28
C GLY A 431 4.20 10.62 -15.97
N LEU A 432 3.87 10.44 -14.70
CA LEU A 432 2.56 10.03 -14.22
C LEU A 432 1.81 11.20 -13.59
N SER A 433 0.56 11.43 -13.98
CA SER A 433 -0.38 12.21 -13.18
C SER A 433 -0.73 11.42 -11.92
N ILE A 434 -0.53 11.98 -10.72
CA ILE A 434 -0.67 11.21 -9.49
C ILE A 434 -2.15 11.10 -9.10
N ALA A 435 -2.85 12.23 -8.91
CA ALA A 435 -4.27 12.27 -8.57
C ALA A 435 -4.81 13.71 -8.64
N TYR A 436 -6.14 13.84 -8.57
CA TYR A 436 -6.81 15.11 -8.28
C TYR A 436 -6.97 15.24 -6.78
N ASP A 437 -6.05 15.80 -6.07
CA ASP A 437 -6.21 16.04 -4.64
C ASP A 437 -6.69 14.77 -3.87
N PRO A 438 -7.17 14.86 -2.63
CA PRO A 438 -7.60 13.70 -1.86
C PRO A 438 -8.97 13.12 -2.26
N TYR A 439 -9.66 13.69 -3.27
CA TYR A 439 -10.97 13.19 -3.68
C TYR A 439 -10.92 11.90 -4.50
N MET A 440 -9.78 11.59 -5.12
CA MET A 440 -9.61 10.39 -5.94
C MET A 440 -8.87 9.29 -5.17
N ARG A 441 -9.49 8.12 -5.07
CA ARG A 441 -8.86 6.91 -4.53
C ARG A 441 -8.37 6.05 -5.67
N GLU A 442 -7.13 5.59 -5.60
CA GLU A 442 -6.57 4.68 -6.60
C GLU A 442 -6.63 3.23 -6.12
N ILE A 443 -7.32 2.39 -6.87
CA ILE A 443 -7.46 0.96 -6.55
C ILE A 443 -6.11 0.25 -6.77
N VAL A 444 -5.70 -0.52 -5.77
CA VAL A 444 -4.46 -1.32 -5.83
C VAL A 444 -4.76 -2.81 -5.79
N LYS A 445 -3.84 -3.61 -6.32
CA LYS A 445 -3.95 -5.07 -6.32
C LYS A 445 -3.70 -5.63 -4.92
N ALA A 446 -4.73 -6.18 -4.32
CA ALA A 446 -4.70 -6.85 -3.03
C ALA A 446 -5.70 -8.03 -2.99
N GLU A 447 -5.68 -8.82 -1.92
CA GLU A 447 -6.66 -9.90 -1.72
C GLU A 447 -8.08 -9.37 -1.47
N GLN A 448 -8.18 -8.20 -0.84
CA GLN A 448 -9.42 -7.48 -0.59
C GLN A 448 -9.43 -6.19 -1.37
N PHE A 449 -10.61 -5.60 -1.57
CA PHE A 449 -10.72 -4.29 -2.19
C PHE A 449 -9.97 -3.26 -1.36
N THR A 450 -8.89 -2.72 -1.92
CA THR A 450 -7.94 -1.83 -1.24
C THR A 450 -7.63 -0.63 -2.12
N THR A 451 -7.54 0.55 -1.51
CA THR A 451 -7.27 1.80 -2.18
C THR A 451 -6.08 2.53 -1.56
N CYS A 452 -5.47 3.43 -2.33
CA CYS A 452 -4.42 4.36 -1.94
C CYS A 452 -4.74 5.75 -2.51
N GLY A 453 -4.04 6.79 -2.10
CA GLY A 453 -4.00 8.10 -2.74
C GLY A 453 -5.01 9.11 -2.25
N GLY A 454 -6.27 8.77 -2.10
CA GLY A 454 -7.32 9.64 -1.60
C GLY A 454 -8.24 8.94 -0.63
N ASP A 455 -9.10 9.68 0.02
CA ASP A 455 -10.17 9.17 0.88
C ASP A 455 -11.56 9.65 0.46
N GLY A 456 -11.68 10.13 -0.80
CA GLY A 456 -12.89 10.77 -1.30
C GLY A 456 -13.13 12.16 -0.69
N GLY A 457 -12.10 12.81 -0.13
CA GLY A 457 -12.21 14.11 0.54
C GLY A 457 -12.81 14.05 1.94
N CYS A 458 -12.94 12.87 2.53
CA CYS A 458 -13.57 12.67 3.85
C CYS A 458 -12.87 13.47 4.95
N ASN A 459 -11.54 13.49 4.99
CA ASN A 459 -10.77 14.23 5.97
C ASN A 459 -10.97 15.75 5.82
N ILE A 460 -10.92 16.29 4.60
CA ILE A 460 -11.16 17.72 4.33
C ILE A 460 -12.59 18.08 4.68
N CYS A 461 -13.57 17.38 4.14
CA CYS A 461 -15.00 17.63 4.39
C CYS A 461 -15.37 17.38 5.87
N GLY A 462 -14.64 16.51 6.56
CA GLY A 462 -14.77 16.26 8.00
C GLY A 462 -14.18 17.33 8.91
N GLY A 463 -13.54 18.37 8.35
CA GLY A 463 -13.02 19.51 9.11
C GLY A 463 -11.64 19.29 9.74
N LEU A 464 -10.86 18.30 9.26
CA LEU A 464 -9.49 18.05 9.76
C LEU A 464 -8.45 19.06 9.19
N GLY A 465 -8.89 20.01 8.37
CA GLY A 465 -8.01 20.93 7.68
C GLY A 465 -7.36 20.35 6.43
N ILE A 466 -6.60 21.17 5.73
CA ILE A 466 -6.06 20.83 4.41
C ILE A 466 -4.86 19.90 4.56
N PHE A 467 -3.94 20.20 5.48
CA PHE A 467 -2.74 19.41 5.67
C PHE A 467 -3.06 17.94 6.03
N LEU A 468 -3.92 17.72 7.01
CA LEU A 468 -4.35 16.36 7.37
C LEU A 468 -5.25 15.74 6.28
N GLY A 469 -6.01 16.55 5.57
CA GLY A 469 -6.81 16.12 4.45
C GLY A 469 -5.98 15.53 3.29
N PHE A 470 -4.76 16.00 3.13
CA PHE A 470 -3.82 15.52 2.11
C PHE A 470 -2.98 14.31 2.56
N LEU A 471 -3.03 13.89 3.81
CA LEU A 471 -2.24 12.74 4.28
C LEU A 471 -2.46 11.47 3.46
N PRO A 472 -3.68 11.12 3.01
CA PRO A 472 -3.89 9.95 2.15
C PRO A 472 -3.11 10.01 0.83
N CYS A 473 -2.81 11.21 0.31
CA CYS A 473 -2.00 11.40 -0.90
C CYS A 473 -0.48 11.19 -0.68
N SER A 474 -0.04 11.00 0.57
CA SER A 474 1.35 10.63 0.86
C SER A 474 1.66 9.24 0.29
N PRO A 475 2.82 9.04 -0.39
CA PRO A 475 3.24 7.70 -0.85
C PRO A 475 3.54 6.74 0.31
N HIS A 476 3.50 7.23 1.54
CA HIS A 476 3.74 6.47 2.75
C HIS A 476 2.47 6.13 3.52
N CYS A 477 1.32 6.68 3.14
CA CYS A 477 0.05 6.39 3.82
C CYS A 477 -0.29 4.89 3.75
N LYS A 478 -0.88 4.37 4.82
CA LYS A 478 -1.37 2.99 4.84
C LYS A 478 -2.45 2.82 3.77
N PRO A 479 -2.40 1.75 2.97
CA PRO A 479 -3.52 1.39 2.11
C PRO A 479 -4.78 1.17 2.94
N GLU A 480 -5.92 1.58 2.41
CA GLU A 480 -7.21 1.44 3.06
C GLU A 480 -7.99 0.25 2.48
N VAL A 481 -8.38 -0.68 3.33
CA VAL A 481 -9.26 -1.79 2.94
C VAL A 481 -10.70 -1.29 2.99
N GLN A 482 -11.39 -1.37 1.87
CA GLN A 482 -12.79 -0.95 1.76
C GLN A 482 -13.72 -2.03 2.29
N GLU A 483 -14.73 -1.62 3.08
CA GLU A 483 -15.73 -2.55 3.63
C GLU A 483 -16.68 -3.07 2.54
N ASP A 484 -17.06 -2.20 1.60
CA ASP A 484 -17.90 -2.56 0.46
C ASP A 484 -17.04 -3.22 -0.64
N LYS A 485 -17.63 -4.19 -1.32
CA LYS A 485 -17.02 -4.83 -2.50
C LYS A 485 -17.40 -4.14 -3.79
N GLU A 486 -18.46 -3.35 -3.79
CA GLU A 486 -18.95 -2.58 -4.93
C GLU A 486 -18.08 -1.33 -5.08
N LEU A 487 -17.60 -1.11 -6.30
CA LEU A 487 -16.78 0.05 -6.66
C LEU A 487 -17.65 1.30 -6.78
N ASN A 488 -17.09 2.43 -6.35
CA ASN A 488 -17.75 3.73 -6.45
C ASN A 488 -17.12 4.56 -7.57
N GLY A 489 -17.80 4.66 -8.72
CA GLY A 489 -17.31 5.37 -9.89
C GLY A 489 -17.15 6.90 -9.73
N ASP A 490 -17.58 7.48 -8.60
CA ASP A 490 -17.38 8.90 -8.32
C ASP A 490 -16.06 9.17 -7.57
N TYR A 491 -15.50 8.15 -6.88
CA TYR A 491 -14.31 8.30 -6.02
C TYR A 491 -13.21 7.27 -6.32
N ASP A 492 -13.55 6.12 -6.90
CA ASP A 492 -12.61 5.06 -7.20
C ASP A 492 -12.09 5.20 -8.62
N PHE A 493 -10.77 5.20 -8.75
CA PHE A 493 -10.05 5.29 -10.00
C PHE A 493 -9.02 4.20 -10.05
N TYR A 494 -8.47 3.94 -11.23
CA TYR A 494 -7.43 2.94 -11.37
C TYR A 494 -6.37 3.36 -12.37
N ARG A 495 -5.24 2.71 -12.30
CA ARG A 495 -4.12 2.88 -13.21
C ARG A 495 -3.72 1.52 -13.75
N PRO A 496 -3.87 1.28 -15.06
CA PRO A 496 -3.51 0.00 -15.64
C PRO A 496 -1.99 -0.16 -15.69
N ILE A 497 -1.51 -1.37 -15.37
CA ILE A 497 -0.09 -1.70 -15.50
C ILE A 497 0.12 -2.98 -16.32
N ILE A 498 1.29 -3.06 -16.95
CA ILE A 498 1.88 -4.28 -17.50
C ILE A 498 3.26 -4.44 -16.86
N ARG A 499 3.46 -5.50 -16.07
CA ARG A 499 4.78 -5.81 -15.52
C ARG A 499 5.70 -6.31 -16.61
N VAL A 500 6.86 -5.68 -16.72
CA VAL A 500 7.81 -5.97 -17.80
C VAL A 500 8.73 -7.11 -17.38
N GLU A 501 8.67 -8.21 -18.14
CA GLU A 501 9.67 -9.27 -18.05
C GLU A 501 10.87 -8.88 -18.91
N MET A 502 12.03 -8.70 -18.29
CA MET A 502 13.28 -8.42 -19.01
C MET A 502 13.90 -9.75 -19.46
N ASP A 503 14.17 -9.88 -20.77
CA ASP A 503 14.90 -11.02 -21.32
C ASP A 503 16.30 -11.09 -20.72
N GLY A 504 16.74 -12.28 -20.33
CA GLY A 504 18.03 -12.57 -19.73
C GLY A 504 19.23 -12.42 -20.67
#